data_a72cb467b480ce691d84c2a83367b10b
#
_entry.id   a72cb467b480ce691d84c2a83367b10b
#
_cell.length_a   1.000
_cell.length_b   1.000
_cell.length_c   1.000
_cell.angle_alpha   90.00
_cell.angle_beta   90.00
_cell.angle_gamma   90.00
#
_symmetry.space_group_name_H-M   'P 1'
#
loop_
_entity.id
_entity.type
_entity.pdbx_description
1 polymer ?
#
loop_
_entity_poly.entity_id
_entity_poly.type
_entity_poly.pdbx_seq_one_letter_code
_entity_poly.pdbx_strand_id
1 'polypeptide(L)'
;MAAPNVIDLSKLPLLANIPGIADFGKIDVNGVASGIGIVQNHPATIDKTARADISNAQIILQKPDGVVQFYLQVGAYDSPALGTPYVSAGKAMDDLYGPMPVAYIKIAPNDNFSIMAGNLPTLIGAEYTFTFENVNIERGLLWNQENAINRGVQLNYNQGPVSASLSWNNGFYSDSYTWLIGSLAYAFNSANTLSFVGGGNLGSTNHNSFVAPALLNNSQIYNLIYTYSSAPWIIQPYVQWTYVPRDPTIGAFQASSTIGGAILASYAVTDNFFLAGRAEYIGSTGNTTNLLYGPGSEAWSLTFTPTYQYKQFFVRPEVSYVQAMGYTPGDVFGGQGRNPAQVRGLLEVGLLL
;
A
#
# COMPACT_ATOMS: atom_id res chain seq x y z
N MET A 1 5.53 13.49 8.54
CA MET A 1 7.01 13.30 8.41
C MET A 1 7.72 14.52 8.99
N ALA A 2 8.94 14.34 9.51
CA ALA A 2 9.80 15.48 9.89
C ALA A 2 10.03 16.38 8.65
N ALA A 3 10.40 17.66 8.87
CA ALA A 3 10.78 18.52 7.77
C ALA A 3 12.00 17.93 7.05
N PRO A 4 12.04 17.88 5.71
CA PRO A 4 13.13 17.25 4.98
C PRO A 4 14.46 17.98 5.21
N ASN A 5 15.53 17.19 5.24
CA ASN A 5 16.87 17.75 5.18
C ASN A 5 17.17 18.15 3.73
N VAL A 6 17.40 19.42 3.49
CA VAL A 6 17.59 19.95 2.14
C VAL A 6 19.06 19.99 1.79
N ILE A 7 19.45 19.31 0.71
CA ILE A 7 20.80 19.37 0.14
C ILE A 7 20.80 20.26 -1.11
N ASP A 8 21.59 21.29 -1.10
CA ASP A 8 21.86 22.15 -2.25
C ASP A 8 23.06 21.57 -3.01
N LEU A 9 22.81 20.96 -4.16
CA LEU A 9 23.82 20.28 -4.96
C LEU A 9 24.91 21.23 -5.48
N SER A 10 24.57 22.49 -5.72
CA SER A 10 25.54 23.51 -6.18
C SER A 10 26.64 23.80 -5.15
N LYS A 11 26.38 23.48 -3.87
CA LYS A 11 27.34 23.67 -2.76
C LYS A 11 28.23 22.48 -2.49
N LEU A 12 28.00 21.34 -3.18
CA LEU A 12 28.82 20.15 -3.03
C LEU A 12 30.07 20.27 -3.92
N PRO A 13 31.32 20.25 -3.35
CA PRO A 13 32.56 20.49 -4.11
C PRO A 13 32.74 19.56 -5.31
N LEU A 14 32.31 18.28 -5.18
CA LEU A 14 32.40 17.30 -6.25
C LEU A 14 31.42 17.53 -7.40
N LEU A 15 30.32 18.22 -7.17
CA LEU A 15 29.24 18.43 -8.12
C LEU A 15 29.17 19.86 -8.66
N ALA A 16 29.75 20.82 -7.96
CA ALA A 16 29.67 22.26 -8.27
C ALA A 16 30.15 22.61 -9.69
N ASN A 17 31.01 21.78 -10.29
CA ASN A 17 31.54 21.99 -11.65
C ASN A 17 30.76 21.23 -12.74
N ILE A 18 29.70 20.53 -12.39
CA ILE A 18 28.85 19.82 -13.39
C ILE A 18 27.94 20.85 -14.06
N PRO A 19 27.98 21.01 -15.39
CA PRO A 19 27.09 21.92 -16.09
C PRO A 19 25.62 21.62 -15.79
N GLY A 20 24.85 22.67 -15.44
CA GLY A 20 23.42 22.53 -15.11
C GLY A 20 23.10 22.10 -13.69
N ILE A 21 24.09 21.78 -12.85
CA ILE A 21 23.84 21.34 -11.47
C ILE A 21 23.19 22.44 -10.62
N ALA A 22 23.54 23.69 -10.88
CA ALA A 22 22.91 24.83 -10.20
C ALA A 22 21.43 25.00 -10.55
N ASP A 23 21.06 24.68 -11.80
CA ASP A 23 19.68 24.72 -12.31
C ASP A 23 18.88 23.51 -11.82
N PHE A 24 19.54 22.41 -11.47
CA PHE A 24 18.89 21.23 -10.90
C PHE A 24 18.33 21.52 -9.50
N GLY A 25 18.92 22.45 -8.73
CA GLY A 25 18.37 22.98 -7.49
C GLY A 25 18.63 22.12 -6.27
N LYS A 26 17.62 21.99 -5.40
CA LYS A 26 17.72 21.34 -4.09
C LYS A 26 17.11 19.95 -4.13
N ILE A 27 17.67 19.05 -3.35
CA ILE A 27 17.14 17.70 -3.10
C ILE A 27 16.73 17.60 -1.63
N ASP A 28 15.52 17.12 -1.40
CA ASP A 28 15.05 16.75 -0.08
C ASP A 28 15.55 15.36 0.27
N VAL A 29 16.06 15.20 1.47
CA VAL A 29 16.55 13.92 2.01
C VAL A 29 15.77 13.60 3.27
N ASN A 30 15.09 12.46 3.27
CA ASN A 30 14.37 11.94 4.43
C ASN A 30 14.86 10.51 4.70
N GLY A 31 14.58 10.01 5.89
CA GLY A 31 14.86 8.64 6.25
C GLY A 31 13.85 8.10 7.24
N VAL A 32 13.72 6.79 7.27
CA VAL A 32 12.99 6.08 8.29
C VAL A 32 13.79 4.88 8.75
N ALA A 33 13.89 4.72 10.07
CA ALA A 33 14.48 3.55 10.71
C ALA A 33 13.53 3.08 11.80
N SER A 34 12.97 1.87 11.65
CA SER A 34 12.04 1.30 12.62
C SER A 34 12.19 -0.21 12.75
N GLY A 35 11.85 -0.71 13.93
CA GLY A 35 11.76 -2.13 14.22
C GLY A 35 10.36 -2.49 14.71
N ILE A 36 9.98 -3.75 14.50
CA ILE A 36 8.68 -4.30 14.83
C ILE A 36 8.82 -5.57 15.66
N GLY A 37 7.97 -5.69 16.70
CA GLY A 37 7.72 -6.93 17.41
C GLY A 37 6.31 -7.40 17.12
N ILE A 38 6.12 -8.71 16.90
CA ILE A 38 4.82 -9.31 16.58
C ILE A 38 4.61 -10.51 17.49
N VAL A 39 3.42 -10.61 18.07
CA VAL A 39 2.92 -11.81 18.75
C VAL A 39 1.54 -12.14 18.20
N GLN A 40 1.26 -13.42 17.96
CA GLN A 40 -0.02 -13.84 17.37
C GLN A 40 -0.43 -15.21 17.86
N ASN A 41 -1.75 -15.42 17.96
CA ASN A 41 -2.28 -16.77 18.06
C ASN A 41 -2.53 -17.34 16.65
N HIS A 42 -2.68 -18.63 16.54
CA HIS A 42 -3.02 -19.32 15.30
C HIS A 42 -2.23 -18.81 14.07
N PRO A 43 -0.88 -18.74 14.13
CA PRO A 43 -0.10 -18.33 12.97
C PRO A 43 -0.42 -19.20 11.76
N ALA A 44 -0.37 -18.66 10.56
CA ALA A 44 -0.47 -19.43 9.32
C ALA A 44 0.64 -20.52 9.28
N THR A 45 0.47 -21.58 8.49
CA THR A 45 1.31 -22.79 8.50
C THR A 45 2.82 -22.52 8.41
N ILE A 46 3.23 -21.45 7.73
CA ILE A 46 4.65 -21.08 7.54
C ILE A 46 5.09 -19.92 8.44
N ASP A 47 4.20 -19.42 9.30
CA ASP A 47 4.47 -18.26 10.14
C ASP A 47 4.81 -18.65 11.59
N LYS A 48 5.22 -17.68 12.42
CA LYS A 48 5.66 -17.88 13.81
C LYS A 48 4.70 -17.19 14.78
N THR A 49 4.58 -17.76 15.99
CA THR A 49 3.79 -17.18 17.09
C THR A 49 4.34 -15.85 17.57
N ALA A 50 5.66 -15.66 17.53
CA ALA A 50 6.33 -14.43 17.91
C ALA A 50 7.57 -14.18 17.07
N ARG A 51 7.86 -12.93 16.80
CA ARG A 51 9.08 -12.48 16.10
C ARG A 51 9.39 -11.01 16.38
N ALA A 52 10.62 -10.63 16.09
CA ALA A 52 11.05 -9.25 15.94
C ALA A 52 11.81 -9.09 14.62
N ASP A 53 11.67 -7.95 13.98
CA ASP A 53 12.30 -7.65 12.68
C ASP A 53 12.53 -6.14 12.53
N ILE A 54 13.18 -5.75 11.44
CA ILE A 54 13.21 -4.38 10.93
C ILE A 54 11.89 -4.15 10.19
N SER A 55 11.14 -3.11 10.54
CA SER A 55 9.99 -2.71 9.73
C SER A 55 10.38 -1.76 8.61
N ASN A 56 11.29 -0.82 8.88
CA ASN A 56 11.85 0.06 7.85
C ASN A 56 13.30 0.42 8.16
N ALA A 57 14.13 0.46 7.13
CA ALA A 57 15.47 1.06 7.13
C ALA A 57 15.68 1.67 5.73
N GLN A 58 15.10 2.86 5.49
CA GLN A 58 14.98 3.44 4.16
C GLN A 58 15.47 4.89 4.13
N ILE A 59 16.03 5.26 2.97
CA ILE A 59 16.37 6.65 2.62
C ILE A 59 15.49 7.06 1.45
N ILE A 60 14.96 8.28 1.52
CA ILE A 60 14.12 8.89 0.50
C ILE A 60 14.84 10.14 -0.01
N LEU A 61 15.13 10.16 -1.30
CA LEU A 61 15.68 11.29 -2.02
C LEU A 61 14.62 11.81 -3.00
N GLN A 62 14.31 13.09 -2.96
CA GLN A 62 13.34 13.65 -3.88
C GLN A 62 13.67 15.07 -4.31
N LYS A 63 13.32 15.38 -5.52
CA LYS A 63 13.25 16.73 -6.06
C LYS A 63 11.80 17.03 -6.42
N PRO A 64 11.05 17.73 -5.56
CA PRO A 64 9.60 17.92 -5.73
C PRO A 64 9.22 19.08 -6.64
N ASP A 65 10.16 19.93 -7.04
CA ASP A 65 9.95 21.18 -7.75
C ASP A 65 10.60 21.20 -9.16
N GLY A 66 10.22 22.21 -9.97
CA GLY A 66 10.71 22.40 -11.34
C GLY A 66 10.06 21.45 -12.36
N VAL A 67 10.46 21.59 -13.63
CA VAL A 67 9.92 20.78 -14.73
C VAL A 67 10.33 19.33 -14.63
N VAL A 68 11.59 19.06 -14.25
CA VAL A 68 12.11 17.69 -14.04
C VAL A 68 12.20 17.44 -12.55
N GLN A 69 11.44 16.47 -12.10
CA GLN A 69 11.33 16.03 -10.71
C GLN A 69 11.67 14.54 -10.61
N PHE A 70 12.05 14.08 -9.44
CA PHE A 70 12.24 12.65 -9.19
C PHE A 70 11.90 12.28 -7.74
N TYR A 71 11.63 11.01 -7.53
CA TYR A 71 11.50 10.38 -6.23
C TYR A 71 12.26 9.06 -6.24
N LEU A 72 13.05 8.82 -5.21
CA LEU A 72 13.83 7.60 -5.04
C LEU A 72 13.75 7.17 -3.58
N GLN A 73 13.24 5.97 -3.33
CA GLN A 73 13.16 5.34 -2.01
C GLN A 73 13.95 4.04 -2.05
N VAL A 74 14.95 3.94 -1.18
CA VAL A 74 15.92 2.84 -1.16
C VAL A 74 16.08 2.32 0.26
N GLY A 75 16.06 1.01 0.43
CA GLY A 75 16.34 0.35 1.69
C GLY A 75 15.44 -0.85 1.98
N ALA A 76 15.54 -1.35 3.20
CA ALA A 76 14.79 -2.49 3.70
C ALA A 76 13.42 -2.07 4.25
N TYR A 77 12.42 -2.90 4.04
CA TYR A 77 11.05 -2.71 4.51
C TYR A 77 10.36 -4.06 4.68
N ASP A 78 9.49 -4.17 5.66
CA ASP A 78 8.61 -5.32 5.83
C ASP A 78 7.25 -5.11 5.13
N SER A 79 6.43 -6.14 5.10
CA SER A 79 5.07 -6.06 4.54
C SER A 79 4.07 -6.82 5.43
N PRO A 80 3.72 -6.27 6.61
CA PRO A 80 2.69 -6.86 7.46
C PRO A 80 1.30 -6.55 6.90
N ALA A 81 0.48 -7.60 6.72
CA ALA A 81 -0.92 -7.47 6.31
C ALA A 81 -1.79 -8.49 7.05
N LEU A 82 -3.03 -8.10 7.34
CA LEU A 82 -3.98 -8.93 8.06
C LEU A 82 -4.31 -10.22 7.32
N GLY A 83 -4.39 -11.29 8.07
CA GLY A 83 -4.84 -12.58 7.54
C GLY A 83 -3.86 -13.29 6.63
N THR A 84 -2.64 -12.75 6.46
CA THR A 84 -1.57 -13.35 5.66
C THR A 84 -0.34 -13.66 6.53
N PRO A 85 0.55 -14.57 6.09
CA PRO A 85 1.85 -14.74 6.74
C PRO A 85 2.66 -13.44 6.70
N TYR A 86 3.39 -13.16 7.77
CA TYR A 86 4.26 -11.99 7.83
C TYR A 86 5.44 -12.10 6.85
N VAL A 87 5.70 -11.04 6.13
CA VAL A 87 6.84 -10.93 5.21
C VAL A 87 7.92 -10.07 5.86
N SER A 88 9.03 -10.70 6.24
CA SER A 88 10.19 -10.03 6.85
C SER A 88 10.88 -9.08 5.88
N ALA A 89 11.62 -8.09 6.40
CA ALA A 89 12.31 -7.10 5.58
C ALA A 89 13.27 -7.72 4.54
N GLY A 90 14.06 -8.73 4.94
CA GLY A 90 14.92 -9.45 3.99
C GLY A 90 14.12 -10.11 2.88
N LYS A 91 13.03 -10.81 3.25
CA LYS A 91 12.18 -11.48 2.28
C LYS A 91 11.42 -10.49 1.37
N ALA A 92 11.01 -9.34 1.89
CA ALA A 92 10.38 -8.31 1.09
C ALA A 92 11.33 -7.73 0.02
N MET A 93 12.60 -7.55 0.35
CA MET A 93 13.60 -7.13 -0.62
C MET A 93 13.88 -8.19 -1.69
N ASP A 94 13.85 -9.47 -1.33
CA ASP A 94 14.14 -10.57 -2.26
C ASP A 94 12.92 -10.93 -3.14
N ASP A 95 11.73 -10.99 -2.55
CA ASP A 95 10.54 -11.59 -3.16
C ASP A 95 9.46 -10.57 -3.57
N LEU A 96 9.52 -9.30 -3.08
CA LEU A 96 8.53 -8.28 -3.42
C LEU A 96 9.08 -7.29 -4.48
N TYR A 97 9.48 -6.10 -4.05
CA TYR A 97 9.77 -4.97 -4.94
C TYR A 97 11.26 -4.62 -5.01
N GLY A 98 12.12 -5.43 -4.40
CA GLY A 98 13.56 -5.19 -4.33
C GLY A 98 13.96 -4.09 -3.34
N PRO A 99 15.27 -3.75 -3.27
CA PRO A 99 15.77 -2.72 -2.36
C PRO A 99 15.43 -1.29 -2.80
N MET A 100 14.82 -1.10 -3.96
CA MET A 100 14.40 0.19 -4.51
C MET A 100 12.93 0.12 -4.92
N PRO A 101 12.01 0.01 -3.93
CA PRO A 101 10.62 -0.25 -4.21
C PRO A 101 9.94 0.87 -5.00
N VAL A 102 10.22 2.14 -4.68
CA VAL A 102 9.66 3.29 -5.38
C VAL A 102 10.78 4.12 -6.00
N ALA A 103 10.75 4.30 -7.31
CA ALA A 103 11.72 5.10 -8.03
C ALA A 103 11.15 5.58 -9.35
N TYR A 104 10.97 6.88 -9.52
CA TYR A 104 10.44 7.43 -10.77
C TYR A 104 10.99 8.81 -11.09
N ILE A 105 10.96 9.12 -12.37
CA ILE A 105 11.14 10.48 -12.89
C ILE A 105 9.75 11.03 -13.19
N LYS A 106 9.55 12.33 -12.88
CA LYS A 106 8.33 13.06 -13.19
C LYS A 106 8.68 14.30 -14.00
N ILE A 107 8.00 14.50 -15.13
CA ILE A 107 8.07 15.71 -15.94
C ILE A 107 6.77 16.47 -15.75
N ALA A 108 6.87 17.69 -15.21
CA ALA A 108 5.75 18.58 -14.90
C ALA A 108 5.94 19.90 -15.66
N PRO A 109 5.49 20.01 -16.93
CA PRO A 109 5.65 21.22 -17.74
C PRO A 109 4.85 22.40 -17.22
N ASN A 110 3.85 22.17 -16.39
CA ASN A 110 3.04 23.14 -15.69
C ASN A 110 2.40 22.51 -14.43
N ASP A 111 1.72 23.33 -13.61
CA ASP A 111 1.12 22.89 -12.35
C ASP A 111 -0.05 21.92 -12.52
N ASN A 112 -0.66 21.88 -13.69
CA ASN A 112 -1.85 21.08 -13.96
C ASN A 112 -1.53 19.69 -14.50
N PHE A 113 -0.44 19.51 -15.22
CA PHE A 113 -0.13 18.28 -15.94
C PHE A 113 1.25 17.73 -15.61
N SER A 114 1.34 16.42 -15.42
CA SER A 114 2.63 15.75 -15.31
C SER A 114 2.59 14.33 -15.86
N ILE A 115 3.78 13.84 -16.24
CA ILE A 115 4.03 12.45 -16.65
C ILE A 115 5.04 11.86 -15.68
N MET A 116 4.78 10.66 -15.19
CA MET A 116 5.69 9.89 -14.34
C MET A 116 6.07 8.58 -15.04
N ALA A 117 7.30 8.12 -14.86
CA ALA A 117 7.76 6.82 -15.37
C ALA A 117 8.74 6.18 -14.39
N GLY A 118 8.56 4.88 -14.12
CA GLY A 118 9.40 4.09 -13.22
C GLY A 118 8.63 3.10 -12.36
N ASN A 119 9.13 2.83 -11.16
CA ASN A 119 8.42 2.10 -10.12
C ASN A 119 7.48 3.07 -9.38
N LEU A 120 6.20 2.93 -9.63
CA LEU A 120 5.16 3.86 -9.17
C LEU A 120 4.37 3.25 -8.02
N PRO A 121 4.00 4.04 -7.00
CA PRO A 121 2.98 3.61 -6.04
C PRO A 121 1.64 3.42 -6.76
N THR A 122 0.82 2.52 -6.25
CA THR A 122 -0.50 2.25 -6.80
C THR A 122 -1.44 3.46 -6.72
N LEU A 123 -2.43 3.49 -7.61
CA LEU A 123 -3.60 4.37 -7.49
C LEU A 123 -4.74 3.70 -6.70
N ILE A 124 -4.66 2.38 -6.48
CA ILE A 124 -5.73 1.55 -5.92
C ILE A 124 -5.68 1.58 -4.39
N GLY A 125 -6.87 1.57 -3.77
CA GLY A 125 -7.02 1.46 -2.34
C GLY A 125 -6.84 2.75 -1.55
N ALA A 126 -6.99 2.63 -0.24
CA ALA A 126 -6.89 3.73 0.71
C ALA A 126 -5.66 3.62 1.62
N GLU A 127 -4.92 2.52 1.54
CA GLU A 127 -3.73 2.24 2.36
C GLU A 127 -2.45 2.35 1.53
N TYR A 128 -1.33 2.67 2.20
CA TYR A 128 -0.02 2.83 1.59
C TYR A 128 0.82 1.56 1.76
N THR A 129 1.88 1.45 0.96
CA THR A 129 2.73 0.26 0.95
C THR A 129 3.55 0.11 2.24
N PHE A 130 4.07 1.20 2.81
CA PHE A 130 4.99 1.14 3.95
C PHE A 130 4.27 1.47 5.27
N THR A 131 4.70 0.80 6.36
CA THR A 131 4.04 0.93 7.67
C THR A 131 3.98 2.36 8.17
N PHE A 132 5.07 3.13 8.01
CA PHE A 132 5.17 4.51 8.49
C PHE A 132 4.27 5.51 7.75
N GLU A 133 3.71 5.14 6.60
CA GLU A 133 2.78 5.96 5.82
C GLU A 133 1.32 5.75 6.23
N ASN A 134 1.02 4.63 6.91
CA ASN A 134 -0.33 4.24 7.28
C ASN A 134 -0.74 4.66 8.68
N VAL A 135 -2.03 4.79 8.90
CA VAL A 135 -2.60 5.03 10.24
C VAL A 135 -2.54 3.78 11.14
N ASN A 136 -2.59 2.59 10.54
CA ASN A 136 -2.37 1.30 11.20
C ASN A 136 -1.03 0.70 10.72
N ILE A 137 -0.41 -0.20 11.53
CA ILE A 137 0.84 -0.88 11.16
C ILE A 137 0.57 -1.91 10.08
N GLU A 138 -0.39 -2.82 10.33
CA GLU A 138 -0.80 -3.81 9.34
C GLU A 138 -1.76 -3.21 8.32
N ARG A 139 -1.57 -3.54 7.03
CA ARG A 139 -2.58 -3.30 5.99
C ARG A 139 -3.76 -4.23 6.18
N GLY A 140 -4.91 -3.81 5.65
CA GLY A 140 -6.18 -4.49 5.83
C GLY A 140 -6.43 -5.69 4.92
N LEU A 141 -7.61 -6.29 5.09
CA LEU A 141 -8.06 -7.42 4.27
C LEU A 141 -8.30 -7.00 2.81
N LEU A 142 -8.82 -5.79 2.58
CA LEU A 142 -9.07 -5.27 1.24
C LEU A 142 -7.76 -5.07 0.49
N TRP A 143 -6.71 -4.57 1.18
CA TRP A 143 -5.39 -4.37 0.63
C TRP A 143 -4.77 -5.65 0.04
N ASN A 144 -5.12 -6.82 0.57
CA ASN A 144 -4.64 -8.10 0.04
C ASN A 144 -5.14 -8.41 -1.39
N GLN A 145 -6.10 -7.64 -1.90
CA GLN A 145 -6.60 -7.70 -3.28
C GLN A 145 -5.99 -6.62 -4.18
N GLU A 146 -5.17 -5.73 -3.63
CA GLU A 146 -4.62 -4.56 -4.31
C GLU A 146 -3.19 -4.80 -4.78
N ASN A 147 -2.79 -4.18 -5.89
CA ASN A 147 -1.38 -4.06 -6.22
C ASN A 147 -0.80 -2.86 -5.46
N ALA A 148 0.35 -3.01 -4.83
CA ALA A 148 0.95 -1.94 -4.03
C ALA A 148 1.91 -1.06 -4.84
N ILE A 149 2.74 -1.68 -5.66
CA ILE A 149 3.73 -1.02 -6.52
C ILE A 149 3.68 -1.66 -7.90
N ASN A 150 3.82 -0.84 -8.92
CA ASN A 150 3.87 -1.30 -10.31
C ASN A 150 4.91 -0.53 -11.13
N ARG A 151 5.40 -1.13 -12.21
CA ARG A 151 6.28 -0.47 -13.17
C ARG A 151 5.45 0.06 -14.31
N GLY A 152 5.66 1.32 -14.69
CA GLY A 152 4.88 1.87 -15.79
C GLY A 152 5.06 3.35 -16.02
N VAL A 153 4.08 3.90 -16.75
CA VAL A 153 3.96 5.32 -17.04
C VAL A 153 2.60 5.79 -16.55
N GLN A 154 2.57 6.96 -15.92
CA GLN A 154 1.35 7.56 -15.38
C GLN A 154 1.24 9.01 -15.81
N LEU A 155 0.09 9.38 -16.33
CA LEU A 155 -0.32 10.76 -16.59
C LEU A 155 -1.11 11.28 -15.40
N ASN A 156 -0.88 12.53 -15.00
CA ASN A 156 -1.63 13.17 -13.94
C ASN A 156 -2.12 14.54 -14.42
N TYR A 157 -3.34 14.86 -14.02
CA TYR A 157 -3.98 16.14 -14.29
C TYR A 157 -4.66 16.67 -13.04
N ASN A 158 -4.42 17.93 -12.70
CA ASN A 158 -5.02 18.59 -11.54
C ASN A 158 -5.49 19.97 -11.97
N GLN A 159 -6.78 20.27 -11.77
CA GLN A 159 -7.32 21.60 -12.04
C GLN A 159 -8.49 21.91 -11.10
N GLY A 160 -8.33 22.94 -10.29
CA GLY A 160 -9.32 23.32 -9.31
C GLY A 160 -9.65 22.17 -8.36
N PRO A 161 -10.92 21.75 -8.23
CA PRO A 161 -11.31 20.65 -7.34
C PRO A 161 -11.08 19.25 -7.95
N VAL A 162 -10.67 19.15 -9.20
CA VAL A 162 -10.56 17.88 -9.94
C VAL A 162 -9.12 17.42 -10.01
N SER A 163 -8.87 16.16 -9.62
CA SER A 163 -7.63 15.43 -9.87
C SER A 163 -7.93 14.15 -10.63
N ALA A 164 -7.15 13.87 -11.67
CA ALA A 164 -7.28 12.65 -12.47
C ALA A 164 -5.91 12.05 -12.76
N SER A 165 -5.83 10.72 -12.81
CA SER A 165 -4.63 10.01 -13.23
C SER A 165 -4.99 8.84 -14.14
N LEU A 166 -4.08 8.50 -15.06
CA LEU A 166 -4.16 7.34 -15.93
C LEU A 166 -2.80 6.66 -15.95
N SER A 167 -2.73 5.40 -15.52
CA SER A 167 -1.50 4.61 -15.43
C SER A 167 -1.58 3.40 -16.35
N TRP A 168 -0.59 3.24 -17.22
CA TRP A 168 -0.32 2.03 -17.97
C TRP A 168 0.90 1.34 -17.35
N ASN A 169 0.72 0.12 -16.86
CA ASN A 169 1.71 -0.52 -16.00
C ASN A 169 1.64 -2.07 -16.05
N ASN A 170 2.46 -2.71 -15.24
CA ASN A 170 2.55 -4.17 -15.12
C ASN A 170 1.70 -4.75 -13.97
N GLY A 171 0.72 -4.00 -13.44
CA GLY A 171 -0.20 -4.46 -12.41
C GLY A 171 0.49 -4.90 -11.13
N PHE A 172 0.38 -6.16 -10.77
CA PHE A 172 0.97 -6.76 -9.56
C PHE A 172 2.49 -7.02 -9.71
N TYR A 173 3.24 -6.05 -10.25
CA TYR A 173 4.68 -6.16 -10.43
C TYR A 173 5.08 -7.37 -11.30
N SER A 174 4.19 -7.75 -12.21
CA SER A 174 4.46 -8.77 -13.22
C SER A 174 5.34 -8.21 -14.34
N ASP A 175 5.89 -9.05 -15.18
CA ASP A 175 6.67 -8.59 -16.33
C ASP A 175 5.79 -8.27 -17.56
N SER A 176 4.46 -8.23 -17.38
CA SER A 176 3.49 -7.99 -18.45
C SER A 176 2.82 -6.63 -18.32
N TYR A 177 3.09 -5.72 -19.25
CA TYR A 177 2.56 -4.35 -19.26
C TYR A 177 1.17 -4.30 -19.92
N THR A 178 0.21 -4.93 -19.29
CA THR A 178 -1.17 -5.08 -19.78
C THR A 178 -2.23 -4.43 -18.89
N TRP A 179 -1.81 -3.81 -17.79
CA TRP A 179 -2.71 -3.13 -16.89
C TRP A 179 -2.94 -1.67 -17.28
N LEU A 180 -4.20 -1.26 -17.23
CA LEU A 180 -4.62 0.14 -17.33
C LEU A 180 -5.48 0.48 -16.11
N ILE A 181 -5.07 1.53 -15.37
CA ILE A 181 -5.75 1.99 -14.16
C ILE A 181 -5.99 3.49 -14.28
N GLY A 182 -7.21 3.93 -14.01
CA GLY A 182 -7.58 5.33 -13.94
C GLY A 182 -8.07 5.72 -12.54
N SER A 183 -7.84 6.96 -12.15
CA SER A 183 -8.42 7.57 -10.96
C SER A 183 -9.04 8.94 -11.29
N LEU A 184 -10.10 9.27 -10.58
CA LEU A 184 -10.75 10.58 -10.64
C LEU A 184 -11.16 10.97 -9.22
N ALA A 185 -10.69 12.12 -8.75
CA ALA A 185 -11.06 12.66 -7.46
C ALA A 185 -11.68 14.05 -7.60
N TYR A 186 -12.66 14.34 -6.74
CA TYR A 186 -13.29 15.64 -6.63
C TYR A 186 -13.29 16.13 -5.18
N ALA A 187 -12.61 17.24 -4.93
CA ALA A 187 -12.57 17.91 -3.64
C ALA A 187 -13.77 18.87 -3.52
N PHE A 188 -14.79 18.51 -2.73
CA PHE A 188 -15.94 19.37 -2.47
C PHE A 188 -15.54 20.65 -1.72
N ASN A 189 -14.53 20.52 -0.87
CA ASN A 189 -13.87 21.58 -0.10
C ASN A 189 -12.55 21.05 0.44
N SER A 190 -11.84 21.83 1.24
CA SER A 190 -10.53 21.46 1.82
C SER A 190 -10.57 20.23 2.75
N ALA A 191 -11.73 19.84 3.24
CA ALA A 191 -11.88 18.71 4.16
C ALA A 191 -12.49 17.47 3.51
N ASN A 192 -13.15 17.58 2.37
CA ASN A 192 -14.00 16.52 1.83
C ASN A 192 -13.62 16.19 0.39
N THR A 193 -13.20 14.97 0.12
CA THR A 193 -12.86 14.46 -1.21
C THR A 193 -13.54 13.13 -1.48
N LEU A 194 -14.07 12.95 -2.68
CA LEU A 194 -14.55 11.67 -3.19
C LEU A 194 -13.66 11.25 -4.36
N SER A 195 -13.18 10.02 -4.30
CA SER A 195 -12.31 9.46 -5.33
C SER A 195 -12.89 8.15 -5.87
N PHE A 196 -12.84 7.99 -7.18
CA PHE A 196 -13.09 6.72 -7.86
C PHE A 196 -11.77 6.25 -8.50
N VAL A 197 -11.45 4.98 -8.31
CA VAL A 197 -10.30 4.34 -8.96
C VAL A 197 -10.80 3.07 -9.61
N GLY A 198 -10.34 2.79 -10.83
CA GLY A 198 -10.73 1.56 -11.48
C GLY A 198 -9.82 1.19 -12.65
N GLY A 199 -9.70 -0.10 -12.88
CA GLY A 199 -8.91 -0.66 -13.97
C GLY A 199 -8.68 -2.14 -13.82
N GLY A 200 -7.74 -2.66 -14.61
CA GLY A 200 -7.42 -4.09 -14.58
C GLY A 200 -6.52 -4.51 -15.71
N ASN A 201 -6.30 -5.80 -15.80
CA ASN A 201 -5.55 -6.41 -16.88
C ASN A 201 -6.39 -6.42 -18.17
N LEU A 202 -5.92 -5.76 -19.21
CA LEU A 202 -6.54 -5.75 -20.54
C LEU A 202 -6.13 -6.95 -21.42
N GLY A 203 -5.14 -7.73 -20.96
CA GLY A 203 -4.66 -8.93 -21.59
C GLY A 203 -4.82 -10.14 -20.66
N SER A 204 -3.90 -11.09 -20.77
CA SER A 204 -3.79 -12.26 -19.91
C SER A 204 -2.30 -12.53 -19.66
N THR A 205 -1.96 -13.00 -18.48
CA THR A 205 -0.58 -13.38 -18.13
C THR A 205 -0.58 -14.65 -17.28
N ASN A 206 0.35 -15.56 -17.59
CA ASN A 206 0.59 -16.76 -16.78
C ASN A 206 1.61 -16.52 -15.67
N HIS A 207 2.09 -15.28 -15.50
CA HIS A 207 3.01 -14.95 -14.44
C HIS A 207 2.35 -15.20 -13.08
N ASN A 208 3.06 -15.94 -12.23
CA ASN A 208 2.60 -16.27 -10.88
C ASN A 208 3.80 -16.20 -9.93
N SER A 209 3.78 -15.24 -9.04
CA SER A 209 4.78 -15.06 -7.99
C SER A 209 4.12 -14.66 -6.68
N PHE A 210 4.91 -14.48 -5.65
CA PHE A 210 4.40 -14.05 -4.35
C PHE A 210 3.69 -12.67 -4.41
N VAL A 211 4.24 -11.71 -5.16
CA VAL A 211 3.63 -10.36 -5.34
C VAL A 211 2.61 -10.30 -6.47
N ALA A 212 2.66 -11.24 -7.39
CA ALA A 212 1.77 -11.30 -8.56
C ALA A 212 1.04 -12.66 -8.59
N PRO A 213 0.09 -12.93 -7.67
CA PRO A 213 -0.72 -14.14 -7.74
C PRO A 213 -1.51 -14.16 -9.04
N ALA A 214 -1.50 -15.30 -9.75
CA ALA A 214 -2.04 -15.39 -11.12
C ALA A 214 -3.50 -14.91 -11.22
N LEU A 215 -4.34 -15.19 -10.22
CA LEU A 215 -5.73 -14.74 -10.20
C LEU A 215 -5.84 -13.22 -10.13
N LEU A 216 -5.18 -12.59 -9.15
CA LEU A 216 -5.23 -11.13 -8.98
C LEU A 216 -4.52 -10.39 -10.11
N ASN A 217 -3.44 -10.97 -10.64
CA ASN A 217 -2.71 -10.39 -11.76
C ASN A 217 -3.55 -10.31 -13.05
N ASN A 218 -4.60 -11.13 -13.16
CA ASN A 218 -5.57 -11.11 -14.27
C ASN A 218 -6.95 -10.54 -13.87
N SER A 219 -7.02 -9.78 -12.80
CA SER A 219 -8.27 -9.19 -12.28
C SER A 219 -8.56 -7.81 -12.85
N GLN A 220 -9.75 -7.34 -12.52
CA GLN A 220 -10.17 -5.94 -12.55
C GLN A 220 -10.48 -5.52 -11.12
N ILE A 221 -10.21 -4.26 -10.76
CA ILE A 221 -10.44 -3.74 -9.42
C ILE A 221 -11.00 -2.32 -9.49
N TYR A 222 -11.97 -2.02 -8.61
CA TYR A 222 -12.66 -0.74 -8.55
C TYR A 222 -12.85 -0.33 -7.09
N ASN A 223 -12.53 0.94 -6.79
CA ASN A 223 -12.69 1.53 -5.48
C ASN A 223 -13.53 2.81 -5.57
N LEU A 224 -14.37 3.02 -4.57
CA LEU A 224 -14.98 4.32 -4.28
C LEU A 224 -14.55 4.71 -2.87
N ILE A 225 -13.78 5.80 -2.75
CA ILE A 225 -13.12 6.23 -1.52
C ILE A 225 -13.60 7.63 -1.18
N TYR A 226 -14.17 7.80 0.01
CA TYR A 226 -14.45 9.13 0.54
C TYR A 226 -13.43 9.45 1.64
N THR A 227 -12.88 10.66 1.62
CA THR A 227 -11.95 11.14 2.61
C THR A 227 -12.49 12.41 3.27
N TYR A 228 -12.69 12.33 4.58
CA TYR A 228 -12.85 13.50 5.45
C TYR A 228 -11.55 13.74 6.19
N SER A 229 -10.95 14.92 6.01
CA SER A 229 -9.70 15.31 6.65
C SER A 229 -9.82 16.73 7.20
N SER A 230 -10.19 16.83 8.47
CA SER A 230 -10.26 18.10 9.21
C SER A 230 -9.93 17.83 10.67
N ALA A 231 -8.88 18.49 11.17
CA ALA A 231 -8.44 18.30 12.55
C ALA A 231 -9.60 18.39 13.56
N PRO A 232 -9.68 17.51 14.55
CA PRO A 232 -8.69 16.46 14.87
C PRO A 232 -8.88 15.12 14.13
N TRP A 233 -9.80 15.01 13.17
CA TRP A 233 -10.23 13.79 12.51
C TRP A 233 -9.67 13.60 11.10
N ILE A 234 -9.30 12.37 10.80
CA ILE A 234 -9.24 11.81 9.44
C ILE A 234 -10.17 10.59 9.44
N ILE A 235 -11.14 10.53 8.50
CA ILE A 235 -12.07 9.41 8.36
C ILE A 235 -12.14 9.06 6.88
N GLN A 236 -11.89 7.79 6.56
CA GLN A 236 -11.79 7.32 5.18
C GLN A 236 -12.54 6.00 4.99
N PRO A 237 -13.86 6.05 4.78
CA PRO A 237 -14.62 4.90 4.32
C PRO A 237 -14.35 4.64 2.84
N TYR A 238 -14.20 3.36 2.46
CA TYR A 238 -14.16 2.99 1.06
C TYR A 238 -14.81 1.61 0.82
N VAL A 239 -15.23 1.41 -0.41
CA VAL A 239 -15.72 0.12 -0.91
C VAL A 239 -14.84 -0.31 -2.08
N GLN A 240 -14.67 -1.62 -2.19
CA GLN A 240 -13.84 -2.24 -3.21
C GLN A 240 -14.56 -3.43 -3.84
N TRP A 241 -14.47 -3.54 -5.15
CA TRP A 241 -14.89 -4.71 -5.91
C TRP A 241 -13.74 -5.18 -6.79
N THR A 242 -13.37 -6.46 -6.64
CA THR A 242 -12.38 -7.13 -7.48
C THR A 242 -13.05 -8.23 -8.27
N TYR A 243 -12.80 -8.31 -9.57
CA TYR A 243 -13.36 -9.31 -10.46
C TYR A 243 -12.26 -10.07 -11.20
N VAL A 244 -12.29 -11.40 -11.10
CA VAL A 244 -11.40 -12.31 -11.83
C VAL A 244 -12.22 -13.00 -12.91
N PRO A 245 -11.97 -12.75 -14.21
CA PRO A 245 -12.69 -13.40 -15.28
C PRO A 245 -12.34 -14.91 -15.33
N ARG A 246 -13.24 -15.69 -15.96
CA ARG A 246 -12.98 -17.10 -16.21
C ARG A 246 -11.76 -17.24 -17.14
N ASP A 247 -10.73 -17.91 -16.66
CA ASP A 247 -9.55 -18.31 -17.41
C ASP A 247 -8.99 -19.62 -16.84
N PRO A 248 -9.33 -20.78 -17.40
CA PRO A 248 -8.82 -22.07 -16.89
C PRO A 248 -7.30 -22.21 -16.94
N THR A 249 -6.58 -21.43 -17.75
CA THR A 249 -5.11 -21.52 -17.86
C THR A 249 -4.40 -21.02 -16.62
N ILE A 250 -5.06 -20.16 -15.81
CA ILE A 250 -4.56 -19.65 -14.54
C ILE A 250 -5.29 -20.23 -13.31
N GLY A 251 -6.12 -21.26 -13.50
CA GLY A 251 -6.91 -21.90 -12.44
C GLY A 251 -8.25 -21.21 -12.13
N ALA A 252 -8.64 -20.18 -12.86
CA ALA A 252 -9.96 -19.56 -12.76
C ALA A 252 -11.01 -20.32 -13.59
N PHE A 253 -11.45 -21.48 -13.10
CA PHE A 253 -12.41 -22.33 -13.83
C PHE A 253 -13.79 -21.69 -13.99
N GLN A 254 -14.11 -20.71 -13.15
CA GLN A 254 -15.27 -19.83 -13.28
C GLN A 254 -14.88 -18.39 -12.96
N ALA A 255 -15.66 -17.44 -13.43
CA ALA A 255 -15.51 -16.05 -13.01
C ALA A 255 -15.89 -15.92 -11.53
N SER A 256 -15.11 -15.14 -10.78
CA SER A 256 -15.32 -14.92 -9.35
C SER A 256 -15.00 -13.47 -8.99
N SER A 257 -15.58 -13.00 -7.90
CA SER A 257 -15.33 -11.63 -7.43
C SER A 257 -15.24 -11.57 -5.92
N THR A 258 -14.63 -10.51 -5.43
CA THR A 258 -14.75 -10.08 -4.04
C THR A 258 -15.44 -8.73 -4.00
N ILE A 259 -16.22 -8.50 -2.95
CA ILE A 259 -16.75 -7.19 -2.60
C ILE A 259 -16.49 -6.95 -1.13
N GLY A 260 -16.01 -5.77 -0.80
CA GLY A 260 -15.72 -5.41 0.58
C GLY A 260 -15.81 -3.91 0.83
N GLY A 261 -15.77 -3.56 2.10
CA GLY A 261 -15.71 -2.19 2.55
C GLY A 261 -14.88 -2.07 3.81
N ALA A 262 -14.24 -0.93 3.96
CA ALA A 262 -13.47 -0.58 5.14
C ALA A 262 -13.76 0.85 5.58
N ILE A 263 -13.57 1.11 6.87
CA ILE A 263 -13.52 2.44 7.45
C ILE A 263 -12.21 2.55 8.20
N LEU A 264 -11.34 3.45 7.74
CA LEU A 264 -10.15 3.87 8.45
C LEU A 264 -10.45 5.19 9.15
N ALA A 265 -10.05 5.32 10.40
CA ALA A 265 -10.23 6.55 11.15
C ALA A 265 -9.00 6.83 12.02
N SER A 266 -8.62 8.11 12.10
CA SER A 266 -7.59 8.60 13.01
C SER A 266 -8.08 9.86 13.71
N TYR A 267 -7.76 9.95 15.00
CA TYR A 267 -8.10 11.09 15.87
C TYR A 267 -6.85 11.60 16.57
N ALA A 268 -6.53 12.86 16.38
CA ALA A 268 -5.47 13.55 17.11
C ALA A 268 -5.97 13.95 18.49
N VAL A 269 -5.57 13.21 19.52
CA VAL A 269 -5.90 13.53 20.93
C VAL A 269 -5.09 14.73 21.41
N THR A 270 -3.82 14.78 21.01
CA THR A 270 -2.89 15.91 21.17
C THR A 270 -2.00 15.99 19.92
N ASP A 271 -1.12 16.99 19.85
CA ASP A 271 -0.14 17.12 18.77
C ASP A 271 0.84 15.92 18.67
N ASN A 272 0.97 15.15 19.77
CA ASN A 272 1.91 14.04 19.86
C ASN A 272 1.23 12.67 20.02
N PHE A 273 -0.08 12.61 20.25
CA PHE A 273 -0.77 11.36 20.52
C PHE A 273 -2.02 11.22 19.62
N PHE A 274 -2.05 10.12 18.90
CA PHE A 274 -3.09 9.80 17.93
C PHE A 274 -3.71 8.43 18.24
N LEU A 275 -4.99 8.28 17.97
CA LEU A 275 -5.69 7.01 18.03
C LEU A 275 -6.16 6.68 16.61
N ALA A 276 -5.80 5.53 16.11
CA ALA A 276 -6.25 5.06 14.81
C ALA A 276 -6.99 3.73 14.93
N GLY A 277 -7.93 3.49 14.02
CA GLY A 277 -8.67 2.26 13.94
C GLY A 277 -9.12 1.96 12.52
N ARG A 278 -9.31 0.66 12.24
CA ARG A 278 -9.88 0.16 11.00
C ARG A 278 -10.88 -0.94 11.30
N ALA A 279 -12.02 -0.89 10.62
CA ALA A 279 -13.01 -1.95 10.58
C ALA A 279 -13.27 -2.32 9.12
N GLU A 280 -13.29 -3.62 8.80
CA GLU A 280 -13.41 -4.11 7.44
C GLU A 280 -14.33 -5.32 7.35
N TYR A 281 -14.94 -5.48 6.19
CA TYR A 281 -15.60 -6.70 5.75
C TYR A 281 -15.28 -6.94 4.28
N ILE A 282 -15.08 -8.22 3.91
CA ILE A 282 -14.88 -8.67 2.54
C ILE A 282 -15.53 -10.03 2.35
N GLY A 283 -16.23 -10.23 1.24
CA GLY A 283 -16.81 -11.50 0.84
C GLY A 283 -16.45 -11.85 -0.59
N SER A 284 -16.28 -13.13 -0.86
CA SER A 284 -16.01 -13.67 -2.20
C SER A 284 -17.20 -14.44 -2.77
N THR A 285 -17.25 -14.51 -4.10
CA THR A 285 -18.24 -15.31 -4.85
C THR A 285 -17.55 -16.53 -5.46
N GLY A 286 -18.37 -17.45 -5.95
CA GLY A 286 -17.88 -18.63 -6.66
C GLY A 286 -17.72 -19.85 -5.77
N ASN A 287 -17.51 -21.00 -6.42
CA ASN A 287 -17.40 -22.31 -5.76
C ASN A 287 -16.14 -23.10 -6.16
N THR A 288 -15.31 -22.56 -7.06
CA THR A 288 -14.08 -23.21 -7.55
C THR A 288 -12.85 -22.32 -7.48
N THR A 289 -13.01 -21.00 -7.47
CA THR A 289 -11.89 -20.03 -7.45
C THR A 289 -11.74 -19.46 -6.06
N ASN A 290 -10.60 -19.72 -5.43
CA ASN A 290 -10.28 -19.19 -4.09
C ASN A 290 -9.66 -17.81 -4.20
N LEU A 291 -10.38 -16.79 -3.72
CA LEU A 291 -9.90 -15.40 -3.66
C LEU A 291 -9.62 -14.91 -2.23
N LEU A 292 -10.01 -15.67 -1.20
CA LEU A 292 -9.82 -15.33 0.21
C LEU A 292 -9.39 -16.57 1.02
N TYR A 293 -10.30 -17.14 1.80
CA TYR A 293 -10.13 -18.29 2.70
C TYR A 293 -10.88 -19.53 2.19
N GLY A 294 -10.95 -19.69 0.90
CA GLY A 294 -11.74 -20.69 0.17
C GLY A 294 -12.77 -20.03 -0.74
N PRO A 295 -13.26 -20.76 -1.76
CA PRO A 295 -14.30 -20.26 -2.65
C PRO A 295 -15.58 -19.90 -1.87
N GLY A 296 -16.13 -18.68 -2.11
CA GLY A 296 -17.33 -18.20 -1.45
C GLY A 296 -17.18 -17.85 0.03
N SER A 297 -15.93 -17.74 0.53
CA SER A 297 -15.65 -17.34 1.91
C SER A 297 -15.81 -15.83 2.12
N GLU A 298 -15.93 -15.46 3.39
CA GLU A 298 -16.05 -14.09 3.87
C GLU A 298 -15.08 -13.86 5.03
N ALA A 299 -14.77 -12.61 5.32
CA ALA A 299 -14.01 -12.23 6.52
C ALA A 299 -14.35 -10.82 6.98
N TRP A 300 -14.16 -10.57 8.27
CA TRP A 300 -14.15 -9.22 8.83
C TRP A 300 -12.97 -9.03 9.77
N SER A 301 -12.58 -7.79 9.97
CA SER A 301 -11.47 -7.43 10.84
C SER A 301 -11.73 -6.17 11.65
N LEU A 302 -11.06 -6.08 12.79
CA LEU A 302 -10.94 -4.87 13.60
C LEU A 302 -9.46 -4.66 13.95
N THR A 303 -8.99 -3.41 13.82
CA THR A 303 -7.62 -3.02 14.17
C THR A 303 -7.67 -1.72 14.99
N PHE A 304 -6.83 -1.62 16.02
CA PHE A 304 -6.67 -0.44 16.85
C PHE A 304 -5.19 -0.13 17.07
N THR A 305 -4.78 1.11 16.82
CA THR A 305 -3.37 1.54 16.80
C THR A 305 -3.23 2.91 17.48
N PRO A 306 -2.94 2.98 18.78
CA PRO A 306 -2.45 4.20 19.39
C PRO A 306 -1.05 4.54 18.85
N THR A 307 -0.78 5.81 18.59
CA THR A 307 0.52 6.28 18.14
C THR A 307 0.99 7.44 19.01
N TYR A 308 2.15 7.34 19.59
CA TYR A 308 2.84 8.46 20.22
C TYR A 308 4.03 8.86 19.36
N GLN A 309 4.10 10.15 18.99
CA GLN A 309 5.19 10.72 18.21
C GLN A 309 5.73 11.97 18.90
N TYR A 310 7.02 12.00 19.14
CA TYR A 310 7.70 13.17 19.67
C TYR A 310 8.94 13.48 18.84
N LYS A 311 8.91 14.62 18.15
CA LYS A 311 9.93 14.99 17.14
C LYS A 311 10.08 13.87 16.10
N GLN A 312 11.29 13.32 15.96
CA GLN A 312 11.57 12.21 15.03
C GLN A 312 11.18 10.83 15.56
N PHE A 313 11.03 10.67 16.88
CA PHE A 313 10.75 9.37 17.50
C PHE A 313 9.24 9.05 17.45
N PHE A 314 8.91 7.80 17.17
CA PHE A 314 7.55 7.30 17.29
C PHE A 314 7.50 5.91 17.94
N VAL A 315 6.38 5.62 18.59
CA VAL A 315 6.02 4.30 19.11
C VAL A 315 4.55 4.02 18.81
N ARG A 316 4.26 2.83 18.29
CA ARG A 316 2.93 2.42 17.83
C ARG A 316 2.65 0.99 18.29
N PRO A 317 1.96 0.76 19.42
CA PRO A 317 1.33 -0.53 19.66
C PRO A 317 0.11 -0.70 18.76
N GLU A 318 -0.17 -1.94 18.36
CA GLU A 318 -1.36 -2.29 17.57
C GLU A 318 -1.93 -3.62 18.05
N VAL A 319 -3.25 -3.73 18.03
CA VAL A 319 -3.95 -5.01 18.17
C VAL A 319 -4.92 -5.16 17.02
N SER A 320 -4.93 -6.33 16.42
CA SER A 320 -5.83 -6.69 15.32
C SER A 320 -6.53 -8.02 15.57
N TYR A 321 -7.73 -8.14 15.03
CA TYR A 321 -8.54 -9.35 15.02
C TYR A 321 -9.09 -9.60 13.63
N VAL A 322 -8.99 -10.83 13.16
CA VAL A 322 -9.59 -11.29 11.89
C VAL A 322 -10.46 -12.51 12.16
N GLN A 323 -11.66 -12.54 11.56
CA GLN A 323 -12.58 -13.67 11.59
C GLN A 323 -12.95 -14.06 10.16
N ALA A 324 -12.61 -15.28 9.76
CA ALA A 324 -13.05 -15.89 8.51
C ALA A 324 -14.36 -16.68 8.72
N MET A 325 -15.21 -16.68 7.69
CA MET A 325 -16.51 -17.37 7.65
C MET A 325 -16.66 -18.10 6.31
N GLY A 326 -17.41 -19.20 6.28
CA GLY A 326 -17.59 -19.97 5.04
C GLY A 326 -16.29 -20.49 4.43
N TYR A 327 -15.25 -20.63 5.24
CA TYR A 327 -13.89 -20.97 4.79
C TYR A 327 -13.73 -22.45 4.43
N THR A 328 -12.72 -22.76 3.63
CA THR A 328 -12.27 -24.11 3.37
C THR A 328 -11.23 -24.54 4.42
N PRO A 329 -11.37 -25.71 5.10
CA PRO A 329 -10.34 -26.21 5.98
C PRO A 329 -9.00 -26.39 5.24
N GLY A 330 -7.95 -25.78 5.77
CA GLY A 330 -6.63 -25.67 5.13
C GLY A 330 -6.27 -24.24 4.69
N ASP A 331 -7.26 -23.40 4.47
CA ASP A 331 -7.08 -22.04 3.90
C ASP A 331 -7.16 -20.91 4.94
N VAL A 332 -7.34 -21.23 6.24
CA VAL A 332 -7.41 -20.25 7.33
C VAL A 332 -6.23 -20.36 8.29
N PHE A 333 -6.38 -19.87 9.52
CA PHE A 333 -5.29 -19.74 10.48
C PHE A 333 -4.94 -21.03 11.21
N GLY A 334 -3.77 -21.02 11.88
CA GLY A 334 -3.22 -22.15 12.61
C GLY A 334 -2.44 -23.11 11.74
N GLY A 335 -1.61 -23.94 12.36
CA GLY A 335 -0.69 -24.86 11.67
C GLY A 335 -1.35 -25.90 10.73
N GLN A 336 -2.66 -26.09 10.86
CA GLN A 336 -3.45 -26.94 9.96
C GLN A 336 -4.47 -26.15 9.13
N GLY A 337 -4.45 -24.82 9.21
CA GLY A 337 -5.40 -23.95 8.48
C GLY A 337 -6.86 -24.21 8.85
N ARG A 338 -7.19 -24.44 10.14
CA ARG A 338 -8.54 -24.78 10.60
C ARG A 338 -9.13 -23.82 11.63
N ASN A 339 -8.33 -22.86 12.10
CA ASN A 339 -8.81 -21.85 13.05
C ASN A 339 -9.41 -20.67 12.28
N PRO A 340 -10.70 -20.36 12.48
CA PRO A 340 -11.36 -19.28 11.73
C PRO A 340 -10.92 -17.88 12.18
N ALA A 341 -10.24 -17.74 13.31
CA ALA A 341 -9.90 -16.45 13.90
C ALA A 341 -8.41 -16.33 14.21
N GLN A 342 -7.89 -15.12 14.07
CA GLN A 342 -6.54 -14.75 14.46
C GLN A 342 -6.55 -13.41 15.21
N VAL A 343 -5.75 -13.34 16.29
CA VAL A 343 -5.40 -12.10 16.99
C VAL A 343 -3.91 -11.85 16.78
N ARG A 344 -3.55 -10.63 16.44
CA ARG A 344 -2.16 -10.15 16.43
C ARG A 344 -2.00 -8.97 17.37
N GLY A 345 -0.88 -8.93 18.09
CA GLY A 345 -0.39 -7.77 18.80
C GLY A 345 0.95 -7.37 18.18
N LEU A 346 1.10 -6.09 17.86
CA LEU A 346 2.31 -5.54 17.27
C LEU A 346 2.82 -4.36 18.10
N LEU A 347 4.12 -4.13 18.03
CA LEU A 347 4.76 -2.93 18.54
C LEU A 347 5.79 -2.46 17.52
N GLU A 348 5.58 -1.29 16.93
CA GLU A 348 6.57 -0.64 16.07
C GLU A 348 7.18 0.56 16.79
N VAL A 349 8.51 0.67 16.74
CA VAL A 349 9.28 1.77 17.32
C VAL A 349 10.28 2.26 16.30
N GLY A 350 10.38 3.57 16.12
CA GLY A 350 11.27 4.09 15.09
C GLY A 350 11.52 5.59 15.14
N LEU A 351 12.27 6.00 14.12
CA LEU A 351 12.67 7.38 13.86
C LEU A 351 12.26 7.78 12.43
N LEU A 352 11.70 8.98 12.30
CA LEU A 352 11.51 9.68 11.03
C LEU A 352 12.56 10.78 10.93
N LEU A 353 13.48 10.67 9.98
CA LEU A 353 14.70 11.51 9.83
C LEU A 353 14.53 12.52 8.68
#